data_97960e63e280f5c6b738ce7b27acc167
#
_entry.id   97960e63e280f5c6b738ce7b27acc167
#
_cell.length_a   1.000
_cell.length_b   1.000
_cell.length_c   1.000
_cell.angle_alpha   90.00
_cell.angle_beta   90.00
_cell.angle_gamma   90.00
#
_symmetry.space_group_name_H-M   'P 1'
#
loop_
_entity.id
_entity.type
_entity.pdbx_description
1 polymer ?
#
loop_
_entity_poly.entity_id
_entity_poly.type
_entity_poly.pdbx_seq_one_letter_code
_entity_poly.pdbx_strand_id
1 'polypeptide(L)'
;TWNVITWWYGIPSSSSHTLIGGLMGAGITHAYLTKGATPIGDILVLENIIGVVIFIFLSPLIGMVISMFITLVTMNQNTWLRIGIILLATAGTFFLFNYFEQNKIAKNVEKFYKIDKYEKEVAKNPGDEEARKKLEKAKAAFDKVKPLFASYDKVGAKKIAAQINELGLLKSIGASKCKDAVSKYLGIDSLKRRAALDSTFKPEYEEANAAFEKVKDLTAGYASVGPAVADTIASALQLTPAQTIKFRKAISKVNAEKDLTKEIEKADNSII
;
A
#
# COMPACT_ATOMS: atom_id res chain seq x y z
N THR A 1 3.15 -20.73 22.50
CA THR A 1 3.83 -21.31 23.69
C THR A 1 4.42 -20.23 24.57
N TRP A 2 5.21 -19.25 24.03
CA TRP A 2 5.85 -18.18 24.81
C TRP A 2 4.86 -17.35 25.65
N ASN A 3 3.76 -16.90 25.08
CA ASN A 3 2.74 -16.12 25.76
C ASN A 3 2.08 -16.88 26.94
N VAL A 4 1.95 -18.20 26.85
CA VAL A 4 1.43 -19.04 27.94
C VAL A 4 2.43 -19.14 29.08
N ILE A 5 3.71 -19.31 28.76
CA ILE A 5 4.80 -19.38 29.73
C ILE A 5 4.91 -18.03 30.49
N THR A 6 4.94 -16.91 29.76
CA THR A 6 5.06 -15.59 30.38
C THR A 6 3.83 -15.24 31.24
N TRP A 7 2.63 -15.66 30.81
CA TRP A 7 1.42 -15.53 31.60
C TRP A 7 1.49 -16.35 32.89
N TRP A 8 1.96 -17.62 32.79
CA TRP A 8 2.07 -18.50 33.95
C TRP A 8 3.04 -17.98 35.02
N TYR A 9 4.17 -17.42 34.57
CA TYR A 9 5.19 -16.86 35.47
C TYR A 9 4.97 -15.38 35.85
N GLY A 10 3.88 -14.75 35.37
CA GLY A 10 3.62 -13.33 35.62
C GLY A 10 4.65 -12.38 35.00
N ILE A 11 5.37 -12.83 33.95
CA ILE A 11 6.38 -12.02 33.28
C ILE A 11 5.67 -11.09 32.26
N PRO A 12 5.83 -9.76 32.37
CA PRO A 12 5.24 -8.84 31.40
C PRO A 12 5.88 -9.06 30.02
N SER A 13 5.08 -9.47 29.04
CA SER A 13 5.54 -9.65 27.66
C SER A 13 4.56 -9.07 26.67
N SER A 14 5.10 -8.54 25.56
CA SER A 14 4.30 -8.05 24.44
C SER A 14 4.19 -9.12 23.36
N SER A 15 2.97 -9.61 23.13
CA SER A 15 2.70 -10.62 22.09
C SER A 15 3.10 -10.11 20.70
N SER A 16 2.87 -8.83 20.41
CA SER A 16 3.20 -8.21 19.12
C SER A 16 4.71 -8.14 18.89
N HIS A 17 5.48 -7.73 19.90
CA HIS A 17 6.95 -7.68 19.79
C HIS A 17 7.55 -9.08 19.65
N THR A 18 7.03 -10.06 20.36
CA THR A 18 7.44 -11.46 20.24
C THR A 18 7.16 -12.01 18.84
N LEU A 19 5.99 -11.69 18.26
CA LEU A 19 5.64 -12.11 16.91
C LEU A 19 6.57 -11.47 15.86
N ILE A 20 6.82 -10.18 15.97
CA ILE A 20 7.72 -9.46 15.06
C ILE A 20 9.14 -10.04 15.14
N GLY A 21 9.67 -10.25 16.35
CA GLY A 21 10.98 -10.84 16.56
C GLY A 21 11.07 -12.26 16.00
N GLY A 22 10.03 -13.06 16.18
CA GLY A 22 9.96 -14.41 15.61
C GLY A 22 9.95 -14.44 14.09
N LEU A 23 9.18 -13.56 13.45
CA LEU A 23 9.15 -13.42 11.99
C LEU A 23 10.47 -12.93 11.43
N MET A 24 11.12 -11.97 12.09
CA MET A 24 12.45 -11.48 11.71
C MET A 24 13.49 -12.60 11.81
N GLY A 25 13.50 -13.34 12.92
CA GLY A 25 14.41 -14.47 13.10
C GLY A 25 14.22 -15.56 12.05
N ALA A 26 12.99 -15.92 11.77
CA ALA A 26 12.66 -16.89 10.71
C ALA A 26 13.10 -16.41 9.32
N GLY A 27 12.88 -15.12 9.00
CA GLY A 27 13.31 -14.50 7.75
C GLY A 27 14.83 -14.51 7.57
N ILE A 28 15.57 -14.16 8.62
CA ILE A 28 17.05 -14.17 8.62
C ILE A 28 17.56 -15.60 8.42
N THR A 29 17.02 -16.56 9.19
CA THR A 29 17.44 -17.96 9.10
C THR A 29 17.16 -18.53 7.69
N HIS A 30 15.98 -18.27 7.13
CA HIS A 30 15.65 -18.70 5.78
C HIS A 30 16.59 -18.10 4.72
N ALA A 31 16.88 -16.81 4.81
CA ALA A 31 17.80 -16.16 3.88
C ALA A 31 19.21 -16.74 3.98
N TYR A 32 19.69 -16.99 5.20
CA TYR A 32 21.00 -17.58 5.44
C TYR A 32 21.12 -19.00 4.87
N LEU A 33 20.09 -19.83 5.06
CA LEU A 33 20.06 -21.19 4.54
C LEU A 33 19.93 -21.28 3.00
N THR A 34 19.23 -20.31 2.39
CA THR A 34 18.97 -20.36 0.94
C THR A 34 19.98 -19.58 0.10
N LYS A 35 20.55 -18.49 0.63
CA LYS A 35 21.42 -17.58 -0.11
C LYS A 35 22.86 -17.53 0.43
N GLY A 36 23.15 -18.27 1.53
CA GLY A 36 24.43 -18.19 2.23
C GLY A 36 24.56 -16.91 3.07
N ALA A 37 25.80 -16.53 3.39
CA ALA A 37 26.10 -15.37 4.24
C ALA A 37 25.71 -14.06 3.54
N THR A 38 24.46 -13.67 3.66
CA THR A 38 23.92 -12.40 3.14
C THR A 38 23.94 -11.34 4.24
N PRO A 39 24.38 -10.10 3.97
CA PRO A 39 24.33 -9.01 4.96
C PRO A 39 22.90 -8.81 5.48
N ILE A 40 22.75 -8.62 6.80
CA ILE A 40 21.45 -8.45 7.45
C ILE A 40 20.68 -7.25 6.88
N GLY A 41 21.37 -6.20 6.44
CA GLY A 41 20.78 -5.02 5.81
C GLY A 41 20.07 -5.29 4.48
N ASP A 42 20.45 -6.36 3.77
CA ASP A 42 19.79 -6.76 2.51
C ASP A 42 18.55 -7.64 2.75
N ILE A 43 18.45 -8.23 3.95
CA ILE A 43 17.33 -9.08 4.36
C ILE A 43 16.24 -8.25 5.06
N LEU A 44 16.67 -7.29 5.87
CA LEU A 44 15.82 -6.49 6.74
C LEU A 44 15.83 -5.02 6.32
N VAL A 45 14.68 -4.40 6.25
CA VAL A 45 14.55 -2.94 6.06
C VAL A 45 14.88 -2.25 7.39
N LEU A 46 16.16 -1.91 7.59
CA LEU A 46 16.67 -1.35 8.85
C LEU A 46 15.93 -0.10 9.31
N GLU A 47 15.49 0.76 8.39
CA GLU A 47 14.70 1.95 8.72
C GLU A 47 13.41 1.62 9.51
N ASN A 48 12.70 0.57 9.10
CA ASN A 48 11.48 0.13 9.77
C ASN A 48 11.79 -0.44 11.16
N ILE A 49 12.91 -1.15 11.30
CA ILE A 49 13.33 -1.75 12.58
C ILE A 49 13.73 -0.67 13.56
N ILE A 50 14.53 0.28 13.14
CA ILE A 50 14.94 1.43 13.96
C ILE A 50 13.71 2.20 14.43
N GLY A 51 12.74 2.44 13.54
CA GLY A 51 11.47 3.06 13.89
C GLY A 51 10.73 2.32 15.00
N VAL A 52 10.62 0.98 14.90
CA VAL A 52 9.98 0.14 15.93
C VAL A 52 10.76 0.21 17.25
N VAL A 53 12.09 0.13 17.24
CA VAL A 53 12.93 0.21 18.44
C VAL A 53 12.76 1.56 19.12
N ILE A 54 12.82 2.67 18.39
CA ILE A 54 12.60 4.02 18.94
C ILE A 54 11.21 4.10 19.57
N PHE A 55 10.18 3.55 18.91
CA PHE A 55 8.81 3.60 19.41
C PHE A 55 8.62 2.78 20.70
N ILE A 56 9.33 1.68 20.86
CA ILE A 56 9.34 0.87 22.11
C ILE A 56 9.79 1.69 23.31
N PHE A 57 10.84 2.53 23.16
CA PHE A 57 11.33 3.39 24.21
C PHE A 57 10.52 4.67 24.39
N LEU A 58 10.03 5.24 23.31
CA LEU A 58 9.27 6.49 23.32
C LEU A 58 7.85 6.32 23.90
N SER A 59 7.20 5.17 23.64
CA SER A 59 5.83 4.90 24.08
C SER A 59 5.65 4.98 25.60
N PRO A 60 6.48 4.35 26.46
CA PRO A 60 6.39 4.50 27.91
C PRO A 60 6.62 5.93 28.39
N LEU A 61 7.52 6.67 27.77
CA LEU A 61 7.79 8.07 28.11
C LEU A 61 6.57 8.95 27.83
N ILE A 62 5.95 8.80 26.67
CA ILE A 62 4.72 9.51 26.32
C ILE A 62 3.59 9.11 27.30
N GLY A 63 3.44 7.82 27.60
CA GLY A 63 2.45 7.33 28.57
C GLY A 63 2.65 7.93 29.97
N MET A 64 3.89 8.06 30.41
CA MET A 64 4.23 8.69 31.70
C MET A 64 3.85 10.17 31.70
N VAL A 65 4.15 10.93 30.66
CA VAL A 65 3.78 12.36 30.56
C VAL A 65 2.26 12.53 30.58
N ILE A 66 1.53 11.71 29.81
CA ILE A 66 0.06 11.75 29.78
C ILE A 66 -0.52 11.39 31.14
N SER A 67 -0.01 10.34 31.78
CA SER A 67 -0.46 9.92 33.12
C SER A 67 -0.20 11.02 34.16
N MET A 68 0.97 11.65 34.14
CA MET A 68 1.30 12.79 35.01
C MET A 68 0.32 13.95 34.79
N PHE A 69 0.03 14.29 33.54
CA PHE A 69 -0.93 15.34 33.20
C PHE A 69 -2.33 15.02 33.77
N ILE A 70 -2.83 13.80 33.55
CA ILE A 70 -4.14 13.36 34.07
C ILE A 70 -4.16 13.42 35.59
N THR A 71 -3.10 12.99 36.26
CA THR A 71 -2.98 13.04 37.73
C THR A 71 -3.04 14.48 38.24
N LEU A 72 -2.31 15.41 37.63
CA LEU A 72 -2.34 16.83 38.01
C LEU A 72 -3.73 17.45 37.83
N VAL A 73 -4.44 17.09 36.75
CA VAL A 73 -5.81 17.56 36.52
C VAL A 73 -6.78 17.00 37.56
N THR A 74 -6.67 15.71 37.91
CA THR A 74 -7.57 15.06 38.88
C THR A 74 -7.32 15.50 40.30
N MET A 75 -6.08 15.89 40.65
CA MET A 75 -5.76 16.44 41.99
C MET A 75 -6.25 17.87 42.19
N ASN A 76 -6.65 18.58 41.16
CA ASN A 76 -7.15 19.93 41.28
C ASN A 76 -8.50 19.95 42.01
N GLN A 77 -8.63 20.77 43.08
CA GLN A 77 -9.84 20.86 43.89
C GLN A 77 -10.98 21.64 43.24
N ASN A 78 -10.66 22.48 42.23
CA ASN A 78 -11.68 23.23 41.51
C ASN A 78 -12.37 22.39 40.48
N THR A 79 -13.57 21.94 40.73
CA THR A 79 -14.36 21.05 39.88
C THR A 79 -14.64 21.65 38.50
N TRP A 80 -14.92 22.95 38.41
CA TRP A 80 -15.21 23.61 37.16
C TRP A 80 -13.98 23.70 36.23
N LEU A 81 -12.82 23.97 36.81
CA LEU A 81 -11.56 24.01 36.04
C LEU A 81 -11.20 22.62 35.57
N ARG A 82 -11.39 21.57 36.35
CA ARG A 82 -11.18 20.19 35.99
C ARG A 82 -12.06 19.75 34.81
N ILE A 83 -13.37 20.08 34.86
CA ILE A 83 -14.31 19.81 33.78
C ILE A 83 -13.90 20.55 32.52
N GLY A 84 -13.53 21.83 32.61
CA GLY A 84 -13.06 22.62 31.47
C GLY A 84 -11.83 22.01 30.78
N ILE A 85 -10.83 21.58 31.56
CA ILE A 85 -9.61 20.94 30.99
C ILE A 85 -9.95 19.59 30.30
N ILE A 86 -10.82 18.78 30.92
CA ILE A 86 -11.24 17.49 30.34
C ILE A 86 -11.97 17.71 29.00
N LEU A 87 -12.91 18.68 28.97
CA LEU A 87 -13.61 19.01 27.70
C LEU A 87 -12.67 19.51 26.63
N LEU A 88 -11.72 20.37 26.99
CA LEU A 88 -10.72 20.88 26.04
C LEU A 88 -9.78 19.76 25.55
N ALA A 89 -9.34 18.87 26.42
CA ALA A 89 -8.53 17.70 26.06
C ALA A 89 -9.31 16.74 25.14
N THR A 90 -10.60 16.50 25.42
CA THR A 90 -11.46 15.67 24.58
C THR A 90 -11.65 16.29 23.19
N ALA A 91 -11.93 17.59 23.11
CA ALA A 91 -12.03 18.30 21.83
C ALA A 91 -10.71 18.27 21.06
N GLY A 92 -9.59 18.49 21.74
CA GLY A 92 -8.25 18.38 21.15
C GLY A 92 -7.94 16.97 20.61
N THR A 93 -8.30 15.94 21.37
CA THR A 93 -8.15 14.54 20.96
C THR A 93 -9.00 14.26 19.72
N PHE A 94 -10.26 14.69 19.69
CA PHE A 94 -11.13 14.54 18.53
C PHE A 94 -10.54 15.22 17.27
N PHE A 95 -10.03 16.44 17.42
CA PHE A 95 -9.38 17.16 16.33
C PHE A 95 -8.12 16.43 15.83
N LEU A 96 -7.29 15.92 16.75
CA LEU A 96 -6.10 15.14 16.42
C LEU A 96 -6.45 13.85 15.66
N PHE A 97 -7.46 13.10 16.12
CA PHE A 97 -7.90 11.88 15.44
C PHE A 97 -8.36 12.17 14.02
N ASN A 98 -9.18 13.20 13.82
CA ASN A 98 -9.65 13.61 12.50
C ASN A 98 -8.47 13.99 11.57
N TYR A 99 -7.50 14.73 12.08
CA TYR A 99 -6.28 15.08 11.34
C TYR A 99 -5.46 13.84 10.96
N PHE A 100 -5.28 12.89 11.89
CA PHE A 100 -4.56 11.65 11.61
C PHE A 100 -5.28 10.77 10.59
N GLU A 101 -6.59 10.68 10.66
CA GLU A 101 -7.42 9.92 9.73
C GLU A 101 -7.28 10.47 8.30
N GLN A 102 -7.43 11.77 8.11
CA GLN A 102 -7.25 12.40 6.80
C GLN A 102 -5.84 12.17 6.23
N ASN A 103 -4.80 12.28 7.05
CA ASN A 103 -3.43 12.01 6.65
C ASN A 103 -3.20 10.54 6.28
N LYS A 104 -3.85 9.61 6.96
CA LYS A 104 -3.74 8.19 6.69
C LYS A 104 -4.42 7.80 5.38
N ILE A 105 -5.61 8.36 5.11
CA ILE A 105 -6.31 8.24 3.84
C ILE A 105 -5.43 8.80 2.72
N ALA A 106 -4.88 10.01 2.90
CA ALA A 106 -3.99 10.63 1.94
C ALA A 106 -2.79 9.73 1.61
N LYS A 107 -2.09 9.18 2.62
CA LYS A 107 -0.97 8.25 2.43
C LYS A 107 -1.35 6.98 1.67
N ASN A 108 -2.52 6.38 1.94
CA ASN A 108 -2.97 5.19 1.22
C ASN A 108 -3.31 5.49 -0.23
N VAL A 109 -3.91 6.65 -0.49
CA VAL A 109 -4.17 7.11 -1.85
C VAL A 109 -2.87 7.48 -2.58
N GLU A 110 -1.90 8.08 -1.90
CA GLU A 110 -0.56 8.34 -2.43
C GLU A 110 0.13 7.05 -2.88
N LYS A 111 0.08 5.99 -2.06
CA LYS A 111 0.54 4.65 -2.44
C LYS A 111 -0.22 4.07 -3.62
N PHE A 112 -1.54 4.28 -3.69
CA PHE A 112 -2.36 3.84 -4.80
C PHE A 112 -1.92 4.48 -6.13
N TYR A 113 -1.53 5.76 -6.11
CA TYR A 113 -0.93 6.47 -7.26
C TYR A 113 0.53 6.12 -7.49
N LYS A 114 1.13 5.23 -6.67
CA LYS A 114 2.54 4.78 -6.76
C LYS A 114 3.56 5.92 -6.65
N ILE A 115 3.23 7.02 -5.97
CA ILE A 115 4.10 8.20 -5.85
C ILE A 115 5.41 7.82 -5.18
N ASP A 116 5.39 7.12 -4.03
CA ASP A 116 6.59 6.62 -3.33
C ASP A 116 7.52 5.80 -4.24
N LYS A 117 6.93 5.02 -5.16
CA LYS A 117 7.70 4.19 -6.10
C LYS A 117 8.41 5.07 -7.12
N TYR A 118 7.71 6.03 -7.71
CA TYR A 118 8.30 6.93 -8.71
C TYR A 118 9.32 7.88 -8.08
N GLU A 119 9.13 8.31 -6.84
CA GLU A 119 10.14 9.08 -6.10
C GLU A 119 11.44 8.30 -5.91
N LYS A 120 11.34 7.02 -5.52
CA LYS A 120 12.51 6.14 -5.40
C LYS A 120 13.18 5.86 -6.74
N GLU A 121 12.43 5.74 -7.84
CA GLU A 121 12.96 5.56 -9.18
C GLU A 121 13.73 6.81 -9.63
N VAL A 122 13.17 8.00 -9.45
CA VAL A 122 13.81 9.27 -9.75
C VAL A 122 15.05 9.51 -8.87
N ALA A 123 14.99 9.14 -7.59
CA ALA A 123 16.14 9.26 -6.68
C ALA A 123 17.30 8.35 -7.08
N LYS A 124 17.02 7.15 -7.63
CA LYS A 124 18.06 6.23 -8.13
C LYS A 124 18.67 6.68 -9.45
N ASN A 125 17.85 7.23 -10.34
CA ASN A 125 18.26 7.70 -11.67
C ASN A 125 17.74 9.11 -11.92
N PRO A 126 18.43 10.17 -11.44
CA PRO A 126 17.96 11.55 -11.58
C PRO A 126 17.83 12.05 -13.04
N GLY A 127 18.48 11.38 -13.99
CA GLY A 127 18.42 11.68 -15.44
C GLY A 127 17.25 11.03 -16.18
N ASP A 128 16.46 10.17 -15.56
CA ASP A 128 15.32 9.49 -16.20
C ASP A 128 14.11 10.45 -16.33
N GLU A 129 14.00 11.07 -17.52
CA GLU A 129 12.89 11.98 -17.82
C GLU A 129 11.52 11.27 -17.82
N GLU A 130 11.48 9.98 -18.16
CA GLU A 130 10.23 9.23 -18.16
C GLU A 130 9.72 9.00 -16.75
N ALA A 131 10.60 8.63 -15.82
CA ALA A 131 10.28 8.50 -14.40
C ALA A 131 9.83 9.83 -13.79
N ARG A 132 10.51 10.95 -14.13
CA ARG A 132 10.10 12.30 -13.70
C ARG A 132 8.72 12.68 -14.20
N LYS A 133 8.42 12.47 -15.48
CA LYS A 133 7.09 12.76 -16.06
C LYS A 133 5.99 11.89 -15.41
N LYS A 134 6.29 10.64 -15.07
CA LYS A 134 5.35 9.76 -14.34
C LYS A 134 5.09 10.28 -12.93
N LEU A 135 6.13 10.70 -12.23
CA LEU A 135 6.02 11.28 -10.88
C LEU A 135 5.19 12.56 -10.88
N GLU A 136 5.48 13.48 -11.80
CA GLU A 136 4.77 14.76 -11.93
C GLU A 136 3.26 14.54 -12.22
N LYS A 137 2.94 13.66 -13.16
CA LYS A 137 1.54 13.30 -13.46
C LYS A 137 0.83 12.67 -12.25
N ALA A 138 1.51 11.80 -11.51
CA ALA A 138 0.95 11.16 -10.32
C ALA A 138 0.71 12.18 -9.20
N LYS A 139 1.66 13.10 -8.96
CA LYS A 139 1.51 14.18 -7.98
C LYS A 139 0.39 15.15 -8.38
N ALA A 140 0.34 15.59 -9.63
CA ALA A 140 -0.72 16.48 -10.11
C ALA A 140 -2.13 15.84 -10.01
N ALA A 141 -2.24 14.53 -10.22
CA ALA A 141 -3.48 13.79 -10.00
C ALA A 141 -3.84 13.72 -8.51
N PHE A 142 -2.87 13.44 -7.64
CA PHE A 142 -3.05 13.36 -6.20
C PHE A 142 -3.46 14.70 -5.60
N ASP A 143 -2.84 15.80 -6.00
CA ASP A 143 -3.16 17.15 -5.52
C ASP A 143 -4.61 17.56 -5.83
N LYS A 144 -5.16 17.10 -6.95
CA LYS A 144 -6.57 17.30 -7.30
C LYS A 144 -7.54 16.49 -6.42
N VAL A 145 -7.07 15.36 -5.91
CA VAL A 145 -7.87 14.44 -5.08
C VAL A 145 -7.80 14.80 -3.60
N LYS A 146 -6.68 15.36 -3.15
CA LYS A 146 -6.42 15.70 -1.75
C LYS A 146 -7.53 16.51 -1.06
N PRO A 147 -8.15 17.53 -1.69
CA PRO A 147 -9.24 18.29 -1.05
C PRO A 147 -10.49 17.44 -0.77
N LEU A 148 -10.71 16.35 -1.52
CA LEU A 148 -11.89 15.49 -1.36
C LEU A 148 -11.86 14.73 -0.04
N PHE A 149 -10.67 14.48 0.53
CA PHE A 149 -10.52 13.75 1.80
C PHE A 149 -11.08 14.54 2.99
N ALA A 150 -11.12 15.86 2.92
CA ALA A 150 -11.74 16.69 3.96
C ALA A 150 -13.24 16.43 4.14
N SER A 151 -13.89 15.81 3.14
CA SER A 151 -15.31 15.45 3.19
C SER A 151 -15.56 13.96 3.49
N TYR A 152 -14.50 13.19 3.81
CA TYR A 152 -14.59 11.73 4.00
C TYR A 152 -15.65 11.31 5.00
N ASP A 153 -15.66 11.91 6.21
CA ASP A 153 -16.61 11.59 7.29
C ASP A 153 -18.08 11.74 6.86
N LYS A 154 -18.35 12.64 5.91
CA LYS A 154 -19.71 12.92 5.44
C LYS A 154 -20.14 12.02 4.30
N VAL A 155 -19.22 11.62 3.43
CA VAL A 155 -19.57 10.95 2.16
C VAL A 155 -19.08 9.52 2.07
N GLY A 156 -18.05 9.13 2.84
CA GLY A 156 -17.46 7.79 2.86
C GLY A 156 -16.62 7.42 1.64
N ALA A 157 -15.85 6.33 1.77
CA ALA A 157 -14.88 5.87 0.79
C ALA A 157 -15.45 5.68 -0.62
N LYS A 158 -16.63 5.07 -0.72
CA LYS A 158 -17.26 4.75 -2.01
C LYS A 158 -17.63 5.98 -2.81
N LYS A 159 -18.17 7.01 -2.16
CA LYS A 159 -18.54 8.27 -2.85
C LYS A 159 -17.29 9.07 -3.27
N ILE A 160 -16.25 9.08 -2.43
CA ILE A 160 -14.98 9.72 -2.81
C ILE A 160 -14.35 9.01 -4.01
N ALA A 161 -14.30 7.68 -4.01
CA ALA A 161 -13.77 6.93 -5.15
C ALA A 161 -14.56 7.20 -6.44
N ALA A 162 -15.89 7.30 -6.35
CA ALA A 162 -16.74 7.67 -7.48
C ALA A 162 -16.45 9.10 -8.00
N GLN A 163 -16.33 10.08 -7.12
CA GLN A 163 -15.97 11.45 -7.48
C GLN A 163 -14.58 11.52 -8.17
N ILE A 164 -13.61 10.76 -7.67
CA ILE A 164 -12.27 10.67 -8.28
C ILE A 164 -12.37 10.04 -9.68
N ASN A 165 -13.25 9.05 -9.85
CA ASN A 165 -13.48 8.40 -11.13
C ASN A 165 -14.16 9.35 -12.14
N GLU A 166 -15.16 10.12 -11.71
CA GLU A 166 -15.83 11.15 -12.52
C GLU A 166 -14.86 12.23 -13.02
N LEU A 167 -13.87 12.60 -12.19
CA LEU A 167 -12.78 13.50 -12.60
C LEU A 167 -11.80 12.85 -13.61
N GLY A 168 -12.02 11.59 -13.98
CA GLY A 168 -11.18 10.87 -14.94
C GLY A 168 -9.78 10.53 -14.44
N LEU A 169 -9.49 10.77 -13.16
CA LEU A 169 -8.16 10.58 -12.57
C LEU A 169 -7.78 9.11 -12.40
N LEU A 170 -8.75 8.18 -12.49
CA LEU A 170 -8.50 6.73 -12.43
C LEU A 170 -8.21 6.08 -13.79
N LYS A 171 -8.40 6.80 -14.89
CA LYS A 171 -8.23 6.25 -16.25
C LYS A 171 -6.82 5.72 -16.50
N SER A 172 -5.80 6.49 -16.15
CA SER A 172 -4.40 6.09 -16.30
C SER A 172 -4.02 4.91 -15.40
N ILE A 173 -4.60 4.86 -14.20
CA ILE A 173 -4.38 3.75 -13.25
C ILE A 173 -5.08 2.49 -13.77
N GLY A 174 -6.30 2.60 -14.29
CA GLY A 174 -7.00 1.50 -14.93
C GLY A 174 -6.20 0.89 -16.09
N ALA A 175 -5.64 1.72 -16.95
CA ALA A 175 -4.76 1.29 -18.04
C ALA A 175 -3.49 0.60 -17.53
N SER A 176 -2.83 1.16 -16.50
CA SER A 176 -1.66 0.52 -15.87
C SER A 176 -2.00 -0.84 -15.27
N LYS A 177 -3.12 -0.95 -14.56
CA LYS A 177 -3.57 -2.22 -13.98
C LYS A 177 -3.98 -3.24 -15.04
N CYS A 178 -4.57 -2.80 -16.16
CA CYS A 178 -4.84 -3.65 -17.31
C CYS A 178 -3.53 -4.21 -17.87
N LYS A 179 -2.50 -3.38 -18.04
CA LYS A 179 -1.17 -3.79 -18.47
C LYS A 179 -0.56 -4.84 -17.53
N ASP A 180 -0.63 -4.60 -16.21
CA ASP A 180 -0.16 -5.55 -15.20
C ASP A 180 -0.95 -6.88 -15.26
N ALA A 181 -2.26 -6.83 -15.52
CA ALA A 181 -3.11 -8.02 -15.66
C ALA A 181 -2.75 -8.84 -16.91
N VAL A 182 -2.45 -8.18 -18.02
CA VAL A 182 -1.97 -8.83 -19.27
C VAL A 182 -0.62 -9.48 -19.05
N SER A 183 0.34 -8.77 -18.44
CA SER A 183 1.66 -9.31 -18.10
C SER A 183 1.56 -10.55 -17.21
N LYS A 184 0.67 -10.50 -16.20
CA LYS A 184 0.41 -11.63 -15.32
C LYS A 184 -0.26 -12.81 -16.04
N TYR A 185 -1.20 -12.53 -16.95
CA TYR A 185 -1.86 -13.58 -17.75
C TYR A 185 -0.86 -14.31 -18.62
N LEU A 186 0.07 -13.61 -19.24
CA LEU A 186 1.17 -14.17 -20.06
C LEU A 186 2.30 -14.79 -19.21
N GLY A 187 2.25 -14.66 -17.88
CA GLY A 187 3.22 -15.26 -16.98
C GLY A 187 4.63 -14.63 -17.03
N ILE A 188 4.77 -13.40 -17.56
CA ILE A 188 6.07 -12.78 -17.87
C ILE A 188 7.00 -12.75 -16.65
N ASP A 189 6.52 -12.32 -15.48
CA ASP A 189 7.35 -12.23 -14.26
C ASP A 189 7.84 -13.60 -13.78
N SER A 190 7.01 -14.64 -13.92
CA SER A 190 7.39 -16.01 -13.55
C SER A 190 8.38 -16.60 -14.53
N LEU A 191 8.18 -16.41 -15.84
CA LEU A 191 9.08 -16.86 -16.88
C LEU A 191 10.42 -16.13 -16.82
N LYS A 192 10.42 -14.82 -16.56
CA LYS A 192 11.65 -14.04 -16.37
C LYS A 192 12.50 -14.57 -15.23
N ARG A 193 11.87 -14.93 -14.08
CA ARG A 193 12.60 -15.52 -12.94
C ARG A 193 13.15 -16.91 -13.27
N ARG A 194 12.38 -17.75 -13.98
CA ARG A 194 12.83 -19.08 -14.41
C ARG A 194 13.97 -18.96 -15.41
N ALA A 195 13.85 -18.11 -16.43
CA ALA A 195 14.89 -17.87 -17.42
C ALA A 195 16.20 -17.33 -16.83
N ALA A 196 16.13 -16.62 -15.68
CA ALA A 196 17.32 -16.18 -14.94
C ALA A 196 18.02 -17.31 -14.18
N LEU A 197 17.28 -18.36 -13.79
CA LEU A 197 17.80 -19.52 -13.07
C LEU A 197 18.22 -20.66 -14.01
N ASP A 198 17.49 -20.83 -15.11
CA ASP A 198 17.67 -21.91 -16.08
C ASP A 198 17.45 -21.37 -17.51
N SER A 199 18.49 -21.46 -18.33
CA SER A 199 18.49 -20.97 -19.69
C SER A 199 17.51 -21.70 -20.63
N THR A 200 17.02 -22.87 -20.26
CA THR A 200 16.01 -23.62 -21.05
C THR A 200 14.67 -22.86 -21.14
N PHE A 201 14.36 -21.98 -20.20
CA PHE A 201 13.15 -21.15 -20.20
C PHE A 201 13.29 -19.81 -20.95
N LYS A 202 14.48 -19.48 -21.48
CA LYS A 202 14.70 -18.25 -22.25
C LYS A 202 13.79 -18.12 -23.47
N PRO A 203 13.64 -19.15 -24.33
CA PRO A 203 12.79 -19.05 -25.53
C PRO A 203 11.32 -18.77 -25.14
N GLU A 204 10.81 -19.44 -24.10
CA GLU A 204 9.44 -19.26 -23.62
C GLU A 204 9.21 -17.85 -23.06
N TYR A 205 10.20 -17.31 -22.35
CA TYR A 205 10.16 -15.92 -21.87
C TYR A 205 10.18 -14.91 -23.03
N GLU A 206 11.04 -15.11 -24.03
CA GLU A 206 11.16 -14.23 -25.19
C GLU A 206 9.87 -14.22 -26.02
N GLU A 207 9.23 -15.38 -26.22
CA GLU A 207 7.93 -15.49 -26.90
C GLU A 207 6.83 -14.75 -26.12
N ALA A 208 6.70 -14.99 -24.82
CA ALA A 208 5.72 -14.32 -23.97
C ALA A 208 5.94 -12.80 -23.93
N ASN A 209 7.21 -12.37 -23.87
CA ASN A 209 7.56 -10.95 -23.87
C ASN A 209 7.27 -10.29 -25.22
N ALA A 210 7.55 -10.96 -26.33
CA ALA A 210 7.20 -10.48 -27.67
C ALA A 210 5.69 -10.37 -27.86
N ALA A 211 4.92 -11.34 -27.34
CA ALA A 211 3.46 -11.27 -27.34
C ALA A 211 2.94 -10.09 -26.50
N PHE A 212 3.56 -9.83 -25.37
CA PHE A 212 3.22 -8.67 -24.53
C PHE A 212 3.52 -7.33 -25.20
N GLU A 213 4.68 -7.18 -25.80
CA GLU A 213 5.06 -5.94 -26.51
C GLU A 213 4.11 -5.61 -27.65
N LYS A 214 3.58 -6.63 -28.38
CA LYS A 214 2.54 -6.43 -29.42
C LYS A 214 1.24 -5.81 -28.91
N VAL A 215 0.87 -6.08 -27.65
CA VAL A 215 -0.43 -5.65 -27.09
C VAL A 215 -0.30 -4.59 -25.99
N LYS A 216 0.91 -4.24 -25.61
CA LYS A 216 1.21 -3.27 -24.55
C LYS A 216 0.50 -1.94 -24.76
N ASP A 217 0.50 -1.42 -25.98
CA ASP A 217 -0.13 -0.13 -26.30
C ASP A 217 -1.66 -0.24 -26.32
N LEU A 218 -2.22 -1.41 -26.67
CA LEU A 218 -3.65 -1.66 -26.65
C LEU A 218 -4.22 -1.58 -25.22
N THR A 219 -3.40 -1.86 -24.19
CA THR A 219 -3.84 -1.74 -22.78
C THR A 219 -4.21 -0.32 -22.40
N ALA A 220 -3.68 0.69 -23.08
CA ALA A 220 -4.08 2.09 -22.90
C ALA A 220 -5.55 2.32 -23.26
N GLY A 221 -6.11 1.54 -24.16
CA GLY A 221 -7.53 1.56 -24.53
C GLY A 221 -8.47 1.27 -23.36
N TYR A 222 -7.99 0.62 -22.29
CA TYR A 222 -8.76 0.43 -21.06
C TYR A 222 -9.25 1.75 -20.45
N ALA A 223 -8.52 2.83 -20.64
CA ALA A 223 -8.88 4.17 -20.17
C ALA A 223 -10.16 4.72 -20.81
N SER A 224 -10.49 4.27 -22.03
CA SER A 224 -11.67 4.72 -22.79
C SER A 224 -12.82 3.71 -22.83
N VAL A 225 -12.50 2.43 -23.03
CA VAL A 225 -13.52 1.38 -23.23
C VAL A 225 -13.62 0.39 -22.07
N GLY A 226 -12.80 0.55 -21.02
CA GLY A 226 -12.80 -0.32 -19.86
C GLY A 226 -12.50 -1.80 -20.19
N PRO A 227 -13.22 -2.75 -19.56
CA PRO A 227 -12.99 -4.19 -19.77
C PRO A 227 -13.19 -4.69 -21.22
N ALA A 228 -13.93 -3.94 -22.05
CA ALA A 228 -14.16 -4.31 -23.46
C ALA A 228 -12.86 -4.36 -24.28
N VAL A 229 -11.80 -3.67 -23.84
CA VAL A 229 -10.47 -3.76 -24.46
C VAL A 229 -9.94 -5.21 -24.49
N ALA A 230 -10.44 -6.08 -23.63
CA ALA A 230 -10.02 -7.48 -23.57
C ALA A 230 -10.21 -8.21 -24.92
N ASP A 231 -11.24 -7.87 -25.68
CA ASP A 231 -11.52 -8.51 -26.97
C ASP A 231 -10.51 -8.10 -28.03
N THR A 232 -10.16 -6.83 -28.05
CA THR A 232 -9.14 -6.29 -28.94
C THR A 232 -7.75 -6.93 -28.65
N ILE A 233 -7.41 -7.02 -27.36
CA ILE A 233 -6.15 -7.65 -26.93
C ILE A 233 -6.15 -9.16 -27.23
N ALA A 234 -7.26 -9.86 -26.94
CA ALA A 234 -7.38 -11.29 -27.20
C ALA A 234 -7.25 -11.63 -28.71
N SER A 235 -7.83 -10.81 -29.57
CA SER A 235 -7.71 -10.93 -31.02
C SER A 235 -6.25 -10.69 -31.47
N ALA A 236 -5.60 -9.67 -30.94
CA ALA A 236 -4.19 -9.37 -31.25
C ALA A 236 -3.22 -10.47 -30.77
N LEU A 237 -3.54 -11.15 -29.68
CA LEU A 237 -2.81 -12.32 -29.16
C LEU A 237 -3.24 -13.64 -29.81
N GLN A 238 -4.21 -13.63 -30.70
CA GLN A 238 -4.74 -14.82 -31.40
C GLN A 238 -5.16 -15.94 -30.43
N LEU A 239 -5.80 -15.54 -29.30
CA LEU A 239 -6.24 -16.48 -28.28
C LEU A 239 -7.38 -17.37 -28.77
N THR A 240 -7.35 -18.64 -28.40
CA THR A 240 -8.48 -19.56 -28.64
C THR A 240 -9.73 -19.10 -27.89
N PRO A 241 -10.95 -19.50 -28.30
CA PRO A 241 -12.18 -19.11 -27.59
C PRO A 241 -12.17 -19.39 -26.11
N ALA A 242 -11.62 -20.53 -25.69
CA ALA A 242 -11.49 -20.91 -24.27
C ALA A 242 -10.50 -20.01 -23.52
N GLN A 243 -9.39 -19.64 -24.14
CA GLN A 243 -8.40 -18.71 -23.59
C GLN A 243 -8.97 -17.29 -23.49
N THR A 244 -9.73 -16.86 -24.51
CA THR A 244 -10.40 -15.54 -24.53
C THR A 244 -11.36 -15.38 -23.36
N ILE A 245 -12.14 -16.40 -23.03
CA ILE A 245 -13.04 -16.38 -21.86
C ILE A 245 -12.26 -16.20 -20.56
N LYS A 246 -11.17 -16.96 -20.39
CA LYS A 246 -10.29 -16.82 -19.21
C LYS A 246 -9.64 -15.44 -19.16
N PHE A 247 -9.19 -14.92 -20.29
CA PHE A 247 -8.58 -13.59 -20.39
C PHE A 247 -9.57 -12.48 -20.07
N ARG A 248 -10.80 -12.50 -20.65
CA ARG A 248 -11.88 -11.57 -20.30
C ARG A 248 -12.16 -11.55 -18.79
N LYS A 249 -12.21 -12.74 -18.14
CA LYS A 249 -12.39 -12.85 -16.70
C LYS A 249 -11.21 -12.26 -15.91
N ALA A 250 -10.00 -12.31 -16.43
CA ALA A 250 -8.84 -11.67 -15.80
C ALA A 250 -8.91 -10.15 -15.91
N ILE A 251 -9.25 -9.62 -17.08
CA ILE A 251 -9.36 -8.18 -17.32
C ILE A 251 -10.59 -7.57 -16.62
N SER A 252 -11.70 -8.29 -16.54
CA SER A 252 -12.91 -7.80 -15.82
C SER A 252 -12.73 -7.61 -14.32
N LYS A 253 -11.70 -8.24 -13.75
CA LYS A 253 -11.31 -8.01 -12.34
C LYS A 253 -10.57 -6.69 -12.13
N VAL A 254 -10.07 -6.07 -13.18
CA VAL A 254 -9.43 -4.75 -13.11
C VAL A 254 -10.51 -3.71 -12.88
N ASN A 255 -10.55 -3.13 -11.70
CA ASN A 255 -11.49 -2.07 -11.35
C ASN A 255 -10.78 -1.08 -10.41
N ALA A 256 -10.27 0.00 -11.01
CA ALA A 256 -9.49 1.00 -10.28
C ALA A 256 -10.31 1.71 -9.19
N GLU A 257 -11.61 1.95 -9.42
CA GLU A 257 -12.51 2.57 -8.45
C GLU A 257 -12.75 1.67 -7.23
N LYS A 258 -13.04 0.39 -7.46
CA LYS A 258 -13.22 -0.60 -6.38
C LYS A 258 -11.94 -0.81 -5.58
N ASP A 259 -10.79 -0.79 -6.24
CA ASP A 259 -9.50 -0.94 -5.57
C ASP A 259 -9.16 0.30 -4.75
N LEU A 260 -9.45 1.50 -5.27
CA LEU A 260 -9.29 2.74 -4.53
C LEU A 260 -10.22 2.78 -3.30
N THR A 261 -11.49 2.39 -3.46
CA THR A 261 -12.43 2.27 -2.34
C THR A 261 -11.85 1.40 -1.23
N LYS A 262 -11.33 0.22 -1.57
CA LYS A 262 -10.70 -0.67 -0.59
C LYS A 262 -9.47 -0.07 0.09
N GLU A 263 -8.64 0.68 -0.62
CA GLU A 263 -7.46 1.32 -0.01
C GLU A 263 -7.87 2.45 0.95
N ILE A 264 -8.94 3.18 0.65
CA ILE A 264 -9.50 4.18 1.55
C ILE A 264 -10.12 3.49 2.79
N GLU A 265 -10.94 2.43 2.60
CA GLU A 265 -11.54 1.66 3.70
C GLU A 265 -10.50 1.00 4.60
N LYS A 266 -9.37 0.54 4.06
CA LYS A 266 -8.27 0.02 4.88
C LYS A 266 -7.63 1.10 5.76
N ALA A 267 -7.60 2.35 5.30
CA ALA A 267 -7.11 3.45 6.12
C ALA A 267 -8.01 3.68 7.32
N ASP A 268 -9.32 3.64 7.12
CA ASP A 268 -10.37 3.80 8.11
C ASP A 268 -10.33 2.66 9.16
N ASN A 269 -10.47 1.41 8.70
CA ASN A 269 -10.48 0.22 9.58
C ASN A 269 -9.18 0.00 10.37
N SER A 270 -8.11 0.69 10.08
CA SER A 270 -6.84 0.55 10.81
C SER A 270 -6.69 1.55 11.96
N ILE A 271 -7.73 2.36 12.22
CA ILE A 271 -7.81 3.33 13.31
C ILE A 271 -8.55 2.75 14.54
N ILE A 272 -9.35 1.70 14.33
CA ILE A 272 -10.03 0.92 15.35
C ILE A 272 -9.12 -0.23 15.81
#